data_fc828ec6fe13353f7b4f7aca5fe9373e
#
_entry.id   fc828ec6fe13353f7b4f7aca5fe9373e
#
_cell.length_a   1.000
_cell.length_b   1.000
_cell.length_c   1.000
_cell.angle_alpha   90.00
_cell.angle_beta   90.00
_cell.angle_gamma   90.00
#
_symmetry.space_group_name_H-M   'P 1'
#
loop_
_entity.id
_entity.type
_entity.pdbx_description
1 polymer ?
#
loop_
_entity_poly.entity_id
_entity_poly.type
_entity_poly.pdbx_seq_one_letter_code
_entity_poly.pdbx_strand_id
1 'polypeptide(L)'
;MISVVVPVYNQLPLTRACLDSLRGTSEPFELCVIDNASTDGTEAFLARATLPFPRRSQRNAANVGLIRALNQGAALAQGDVLCFLHNDTEMRDVRWLSRLAAALEDPGVGLAGLYGARRVRRDGRYVGRTIVHALEGAMNLRGDVVEVAAVDGVCLALHRRTLAAAGGFDQGYGFFHGYDRELSFAVREQGLRCVVVNAPFVHRGGGTRTAGDAPLRPPADLEQRRAALARFAARWRHRLPSDVRGTRERLADWLVARARR
;
A
#
# COMPACT_ATOMS: atom_id res chain seq x y z
N MET A 1 0.55 -11.80 -16.13
CA MET A 1 1.42 -12.24 -14.99
C MET A 1 1.42 -11.17 -13.91
N ILE A 2 1.47 -11.57 -12.61
CA ILE A 2 1.52 -10.63 -11.48
C ILE A 2 2.93 -10.61 -10.89
N SER A 3 3.44 -9.42 -10.54
CA SER A 3 4.68 -9.25 -9.77
C SER A 3 4.35 -8.67 -8.39
N VAL A 4 4.69 -9.40 -7.33
CA VAL A 4 4.60 -8.91 -5.95
C VAL A 4 5.93 -8.27 -5.59
N VAL A 5 5.92 -6.97 -5.32
CA VAL A 5 7.09 -6.15 -4.99
C VAL A 5 7.12 -5.93 -3.49
N VAL A 6 8.20 -6.37 -2.82
CA VAL A 6 8.38 -6.24 -1.37
C VAL A 6 9.71 -5.50 -1.09
N PRO A 7 9.66 -4.19 -0.81
CA PRO A 7 10.81 -3.48 -0.28
C PRO A 7 11.10 -3.94 1.15
N VAL A 8 12.36 -4.19 1.48
CA VAL A 8 12.79 -4.61 2.81
C VAL A 8 13.91 -3.72 3.32
N TYR A 9 13.89 -3.43 4.60
CA TYR A 9 14.98 -2.78 5.32
C TYR A 9 15.00 -3.24 6.76
N ASN A 10 15.96 -4.10 7.11
CA ASN A 10 16.04 -4.71 8.43
C ASN A 10 14.73 -5.43 8.83
N GLN A 11 14.51 -5.67 10.12
CA GLN A 11 13.31 -6.36 10.62
C GLN A 11 13.15 -7.76 10.01
N LEU A 12 14.24 -8.55 10.00
CA LEU A 12 14.25 -9.92 9.49
C LEU A 12 13.05 -10.78 9.96
N PRO A 13 12.63 -10.73 11.24
CA PRO A 13 11.47 -11.52 11.67
C PRO A 13 10.19 -11.18 10.92
N LEU A 14 9.94 -9.89 10.67
CA LEU A 14 8.76 -9.43 9.93
C LEU A 14 8.83 -9.82 8.45
N THR A 15 9.99 -9.60 7.83
CA THR A 15 10.23 -10.02 6.44
C THR A 15 10.03 -11.53 6.28
N ARG A 16 10.52 -12.34 7.21
CA ARG A 16 10.31 -13.80 7.20
C ARG A 16 8.83 -14.14 7.29
N ALA A 17 8.11 -13.61 8.28
CA ALA A 17 6.69 -13.87 8.46
C ALA A 17 5.86 -13.43 7.23
N CYS A 18 6.18 -12.29 6.64
CA CYS A 18 5.58 -11.82 5.38
C CYS A 18 5.79 -12.86 4.28
N LEU A 19 7.04 -13.20 3.94
CA LEU A 19 7.35 -14.12 2.85
C LEU A 19 6.80 -15.54 3.10
N ASP A 20 6.80 -16.01 4.32
CA ASP A 20 6.20 -17.30 4.68
C ASP A 20 4.68 -17.28 4.48
N SER A 21 4.00 -16.18 4.77
CA SER A 21 2.56 -16.04 4.51
C SER A 21 2.18 -16.08 3.04
N LEU A 22 3.12 -15.74 2.14
CA LEU A 22 2.89 -15.77 0.68
C LEU A 22 2.95 -17.20 0.10
N ARG A 23 3.54 -18.17 0.80
CA ARG A 23 3.74 -19.54 0.30
C ARG A 23 2.45 -20.25 -0.12
N GLY A 24 1.34 -19.92 0.52
CA GLY A 24 0.03 -20.51 0.24
C GLY A 24 -0.79 -19.74 -0.81
N THR A 25 -0.25 -18.66 -1.40
CA THR A 25 -0.98 -17.86 -2.38
C THR A 25 -1.39 -18.70 -3.58
N SER A 26 -2.70 -18.72 -3.88
CA SER A 26 -3.27 -19.55 -4.95
C SER A 26 -3.02 -18.98 -6.35
N GLU A 27 -2.85 -17.67 -6.47
CA GLU A 27 -2.57 -16.99 -7.74
C GLU A 27 -1.08 -17.06 -8.06
N PRO A 28 -0.67 -17.52 -9.25
CA PRO A 28 0.74 -17.50 -9.66
C PRO A 28 1.32 -16.08 -9.74
N PHE A 29 2.50 -15.89 -9.17
CA PHE A 29 3.20 -14.59 -9.20
C PHE A 29 4.72 -14.78 -9.17
N GLU A 30 5.46 -13.75 -9.60
CA GLU A 30 6.87 -13.59 -9.27
C GLU A 30 7.03 -12.65 -8.07
N LEU A 31 8.02 -12.91 -7.23
CA LEU A 31 8.41 -12.05 -6.12
C LEU A 31 9.59 -11.17 -6.52
N CYS A 32 9.44 -9.85 -6.37
CA CYS A 32 10.52 -8.88 -6.54
C CYS A 32 10.87 -8.27 -5.18
N VAL A 33 12.06 -8.57 -4.64
CA VAL A 33 12.53 -8.05 -3.37
C VAL A 33 13.56 -6.95 -3.60
N ILE A 34 13.35 -5.80 -2.99
CA ILE A 34 14.33 -4.71 -2.95
C ILE A 34 14.89 -4.61 -1.53
N ASP A 35 16.09 -5.15 -1.32
CA ASP A 35 16.79 -5.00 -0.04
C ASP A 35 17.47 -3.62 0.02
N ASN A 36 16.94 -2.78 0.87
CA ASN A 36 17.34 -1.38 0.99
C ASN A 36 18.54 -1.21 1.94
N ALA A 37 19.58 -2.03 1.76
CA ALA A 37 20.80 -2.10 2.56
C ALA A 37 20.59 -2.58 4.01
N SER A 38 19.88 -3.71 4.18
CA SER A 38 19.70 -4.33 5.50
C SER A 38 21.01 -4.78 6.14
N THR A 39 21.11 -4.67 7.47
CA THR A 39 22.30 -5.01 8.28
C THR A 39 22.02 -6.08 9.35
N ASP A 40 20.79 -6.57 9.47
CA ASP A 40 20.33 -7.48 10.53
C ASP A 40 20.27 -8.98 10.12
N GLY A 41 20.97 -9.36 9.06
CA GLY A 41 20.92 -10.74 8.54
C GLY A 41 19.84 -10.97 7.48
N THR A 42 19.02 -9.98 7.13
CA THR A 42 18.01 -10.07 6.06
C THR A 42 18.64 -10.48 4.72
N GLU A 43 19.80 -9.92 4.34
CA GLU A 43 20.51 -10.30 3.13
C GLU A 43 20.84 -11.79 3.09
N ALA A 44 21.45 -12.30 4.16
CA ALA A 44 21.84 -13.71 4.26
C ALA A 44 20.60 -14.64 4.24
N PHE A 45 19.49 -14.23 4.85
CA PHE A 45 18.23 -14.95 4.79
C PHE A 45 17.70 -14.97 3.34
N LEU A 46 17.62 -13.82 2.68
CA LEU A 46 17.14 -13.74 1.31
C LEU A 46 17.99 -14.58 0.35
N ALA A 47 19.32 -14.59 0.53
CA ALA A 47 20.22 -15.40 -0.31
C ALA A 47 19.94 -16.93 -0.20
N ARG A 48 19.54 -17.40 0.99
CA ARG A 48 19.32 -18.83 1.28
C ARG A 48 17.86 -19.28 1.21
N ALA A 49 16.91 -18.35 1.20
CA ALA A 49 15.49 -18.69 1.25
C ALA A 49 15.05 -19.45 -0.01
N THR A 50 14.54 -20.67 0.19
CA THR A 50 13.85 -21.44 -0.84
C THR A 50 12.37 -21.06 -0.83
N LEU A 51 11.89 -20.49 -1.91
CA LEU A 51 10.51 -20.04 -2.08
C LEU A 51 9.84 -20.83 -3.21
N PRO A 52 8.54 -21.14 -3.12
CA PRO A 52 7.83 -21.93 -4.14
C PRO A 52 7.44 -21.10 -5.40
N PHE A 53 7.89 -19.87 -5.51
CA PHE A 53 7.61 -18.97 -6.63
C PHE A 53 8.91 -18.35 -7.15
N PRO A 54 8.95 -17.94 -8.44
CA PRO A 54 10.10 -17.23 -9.02
C PRO A 54 10.43 -15.97 -8.23
N ARG A 55 11.71 -15.72 -8.03
CA ARG A 55 12.19 -14.55 -7.29
C ARG A 55 13.24 -13.76 -8.07
N ARG A 56 13.09 -12.45 -8.05
CA ARG A 56 14.11 -11.46 -8.44
C ARG A 56 14.48 -10.64 -7.21
N SER A 57 15.73 -10.29 -7.07
CA SER A 57 16.18 -9.49 -5.94
C SER A 57 17.18 -8.43 -6.41
N GLN A 58 17.08 -7.26 -5.83
CA GLN A 58 18.05 -6.19 -5.97
C GLN A 58 18.43 -5.69 -4.56
N ARG A 59 19.73 -5.46 -4.32
CA ARG A 59 20.20 -4.85 -3.09
C ARG A 59 20.76 -3.47 -3.38
N ASN A 60 20.39 -2.50 -2.57
CA ASN A 60 20.93 -1.15 -2.60
C ASN A 60 22.21 -1.06 -1.74
N ALA A 61 23.14 -0.17 -2.12
CA ALA A 61 24.35 0.10 -1.34
C ALA A 61 24.07 0.90 -0.06
N ALA A 62 22.95 1.64 -0.04
CA ALA A 62 22.48 2.41 1.12
C ALA A 62 20.95 2.42 1.14
N ASN A 63 20.34 2.74 2.29
CA ASN A 63 18.90 2.94 2.39
C ASN A 63 18.47 4.19 1.60
N VAL A 64 17.86 3.98 0.45
CA VAL A 64 17.39 5.05 -0.48
C VAL A 64 15.98 5.52 -0.17
N GLY A 65 15.32 4.95 0.83
CA GLY A 65 13.93 5.20 1.19
C GLY A 65 12.92 4.31 0.47
N LEU A 66 11.73 4.22 1.03
CA LEU A 66 10.67 3.34 0.53
C LEU A 66 10.25 3.72 -0.89
N ILE A 67 10.04 5.01 -1.17
CA ILE A 67 9.48 5.47 -2.44
C ILE A 67 10.41 5.13 -3.62
N ARG A 68 11.72 5.30 -3.44
CA ARG A 68 12.70 4.88 -4.46
C ARG A 68 12.75 3.37 -4.61
N ALA A 69 12.70 2.63 -3.50
CA ALA A 69 12.69 1.17 -3.53
C ALA A 69 11.44 0.61 -4.24
N LEU A 70 10.26 1.24 -4.07
CA LEU A 70 9.04 0.89 -4.81
C LEU A 70 9.22 1.09 -6.33
N ASN A 71 9.80 2.21 -6.76
CA ASN A 71 10.10 2.45 -8.19
C ASN A 71 11.13 1.47 -8.74
N GLN A 72 12.18 1.14 -7.98
CA GLN A 72 13.15 0.10 -8.35
C GLN A 72 12.47 -1.27 -8.51
N GLY A 73 11.57 -1.62 -7.57
CA GLY A 73 10.80 -2.85 -7.65
C GLY A 73 9.88 -2.90 -8.87
N ALA A 74 9.23 -1.79 -9.22
CA ALA A 74 8.44 -1.68 -10.44
C ALA A 74 9.26 -1.89 -11.72
N ALA A 75 10.51 -1.37 -11.73
CA ALA A 75 11.44 -1.56 -12.84
C ALA A 75 11.98 -2.99 -12.92
N LEU A 76 12.22 -3.65 -11.78
CA LEU A 76 12.70 -5.04 -11.70
C LEU A 76 11.62 -6.05 -12.12
N ALA A 77 10.37 -5.74 -11.84
CA ALA A 77 9.20 -6.60 -12.09
C ALA A 77 8.95 -6.80 -13.58
N GLN A 78 8.46 -7.99 -13.97
CA GLN A 78 8.12 -8.33 -15.35
C GLN A 78 6.62 -8.46 -15.60
N GLY A 79 5.80 -8.55 -14.57
CA GLY A 79 4.35 -8.68 -14.67
C GLY A 79 3.65 -7.43 -15.20
N ASP A 80 2.47 -7.63 -15.80
CA ASP A 80 1.59 -6.57 -16.26
C ASP A 80 0.78 -5.95 -15.11
N VAL A 81 0.56 -6.75 -14.06
CA VAL A 81 0.00 -6.32 -12.79
C VAL A 81 1.10 -6.27 -11.75
N LEU A 82 1.22 -5.13 -11.10
CA LEU A 82 2.18 -4.89 -10.02
C LEU A 82 1.41 -4.85 -8.69
N CYS A 83 1.90 -5.60 -7.70
CA CYS A 83 1.35 -5.60 -6.35
C CYS A 83 2.47 -5.24 -5.37
N PHE A 84 2.44 -4.03 -4.83
CA PHE A 84 3.38 -3.55 -3.83
C PHE A 84 2.87 -3.92 -2.44
N LEU A 85 3.70 -4.61 -1.66
CA LEU A 85 3.34 -5.12 -0.35
C LEU A 85 4.40 -4.73 0.68
N HIS A 86 3.97 -4.23 1.84
CA HIS A 86 4.88 -3.99 2.96
C HIS A 86 5.41 -5.30 3.54
N ASN A 87 6.69 -5.32 3.92
CA ASN A 87 7.37 -6.49 4.49
C ASN A 87 6.93 -6.85 5.93
N ASP A 88 6.09 -6.05 6.55
CA ASP A 88 5.47 -6.28 7.86
C ASP A 88 3.99 -6.68 7.77
N THR A 89 3.59 -7.22 6.62
CA THR A 89 2.22 -7.66 6.33
C THR A 89 2.18 -9.17 6.12
N GLU A 90 1.30 -9.85 6.85
CA GLU A 90 1.06 -11.29 6.75
C GLU A 90 -0.31 -11.56 6.12
N MET A 91 -0.38 -12.31 5.03
CA MET A 91 -1.64 -12.71 4.41
C MET A 91 -2.28 -13.86 5.18
N ARG A 92 -3.62 -13.79 5.36
CA ARG A 92 -4.44 -14.79 6.05
C ARG A 92 -5.45 -15.48 5.14
N ASP A 93 -5.52 -15.09 3.88
CA ASP A 93 -6.35 -15.72 2.84
C ASP A 93 -5.45 -16.09 1.66
N VAL A 94 -5.42 -17.33 1.27
CA VAL A 94 -4.65 -17.81 0.10
C VAL A 94 -5.09 -17.18 -1.21
N ARG A 95 -6.32 -16.66 -1.29
CA ARG A 95 -6.90 -16.01 -2.47
C ARG A 95 -6.75 -14.47 -2.48
N TRP A 96 -5.95 -13.92 -1.56
CA TRP A 96 -5.79 -12.47 -1.47
C TRP A 96 -5.37 -11.81 -2.79
N LEU A 97 -4.44 -12.44 -3.51
CA LEU A 97 -3.89 -11.90 -4.75
C LEU A 97 -4.88 -12.05 -5.91
N SER A 98 -5.58 -13.18 -6.03
CA SER A 98 -6.64 -13.36 -7.03
C SER A 98 -7.84 -12.42 -6.80
N ARG A 99 -8.16 -12.08 -5.55
CA ARG A 99 -9.18 -11.04 -5.27
C ARG A 99 -8.77 -9.66 -5.76
N LEU A 100 -7.49 -9.29 -5.59
CA LEU A 100 -6.94 -8.04 -6.13
C LEU A 100 -6.94 -8.05 -7.66
N ALA A 101 -6.50 -9.16 -8.27
CA ALA A 101 -6.51 -9.34 -9.72
C ALA A 101 -7.92 -9.23 -10.30
N ALA A 102 -8.90 -9.94 -9.73
CA ALA A 102 -10.29 -9.89 -10.15
C ALA A 102 -10.89 -8.47 -10.07
N ALA A 103 -10.54 -7.69 -9.03
CA ALA A 103 -10.98 -6.30 -8.92
C ALA A 103 -10.40 -5.40 -10.05
N LEU A 104 -9.20 -5.73 -10.55
CA LEU A 104 -8.55 -5.01 -11.65
C LEU A 104 -9.03 -5.43 -13.04
N GLU A 105 -9.84 -6.50 -13.16
CA GLU A 105 -10.51 -6.88 -14.41
C GLU A 105 -11.61 -5.87 -14.79
N ASP A 106 -12.20 -5.16 -13.82
CA ASP A 106 -13.08 -4.03 -14.09
C ASP A 106 -12.27 -2.88 -14.70
N PRO A 107 -12.50 -2.50 -15.98
CA PRO A 107 -11.73 -1.45 -16.65
C PRO A 107 -11.87 -0.07 -15.99
N GLY A 108 -12.86 0.14 -15.15
CA GLY A 108 -13.04 1.35 -14.36
C GLY A 108 -12.21 1.37 -13.06
N VAL A 109 -11.54 0.26 -12.70
CA VAL A 109 -10.70 0.17 -11.51
C VAL A 109 -9.23 0.33 -11.91
N GLY A 110 -8.57 1.35 -11.37
CA GLY A 110 -7.16 1.62 -11.63
C GLY A 110 -6.21 1.22 -10.52
N LEU A 111 -6.71 1.12 -9.27
CA LEU A 111 -5.91 0.77 -8.10
C LEU A 111 -6.76 -0.06 -7.14
N ALA A 112 -6.27 -1.23 -6.76
CA ALA A 112 -6.84 -2.09 -5.75
C ALA A 112 -5.89 -2.24 -4.56
N GLY A 113 -6.42 -2.47 -3.37
CA GLY A 113 -5.62 -2.73 -2.17
C GLY A 113 -6.41 -3.43 -1.09
N LEU A 114 -5.79 -3.58 0.08
CA LEU A 114 -6.39 -4.29 1.22
C LEU A 114 -6.99 -3.32 2.25
N TYR A 115 -6.60 -2.06 2.19
CA TYR A 115 -6.91 -1.05 3.18
C TYR A 115 -6.96 0.34 2.55
N GLY A 116 -7.86 1.21 3.03
CA GLY A 116 -7.95 2.55 2.49
C GLY A 116 -8.96 3.44 3.22
N ALA A 117 -9.11 4.67 2.76
CA ALA A 117 -10.03 5.64 3.31
C ALA A 117 -11.07 6.07 2.26
N ARG A 118 -12.35 6.06 2.63
CA ARG A 118 -13.44 6.54 1.76
C ARG A 118 -13.55 8.06 1.73
N ARG A 119 -12.89 8.74 2.67
CA ARG A 119 -12.91 10.20 2.80
C ARG A 119 -11.54 10.75 3.07
N VAL A 120 -11.21 11.87 2.39
CA VAL A 120 -9.99 12.63 2.61
C VAL A 120 -10.35 14.10 2.81
N ARG A 121 -9.85 14.70 3.89
CA ARG A 121 -10.09 16.11 4.24
C ARG A 121 -9.30 17.06 3.33
N ARG A 122 -9.59 18.36 3.43
CA ARG A 122 -8.85 19.41 2.75
C ARG A 122 -7.36 19.45 3.09
N ASP A 123 -7.00 19.02 4.31
CA ASP A 123 -5.62 18.91 4.78
C ASP A 123 -4.93 17.57 4.42
N GLY A 124 -5.56 16.74 3.58
CA GLY A 124 -5.05 15.45 3.14
C GLY A 124 -5.20 14.30 4.14
N ARG A 125 -5.77 14.55 5.34
CA ARG A 125 -5.98 13.50 6.34
C ARG A 125 -7.20 12.65 6.02
N TYR A 126 -7.10 11.38 6.33
CA TYR A 126 -8.26 10.48 6.28
C TYR A 126 -9.29 10.84 7.35
N VAL A 127 -10.58 10.74 7.01
CA VAL A 127 -11.69 11.00 7.93
C VAL A 127 -12.67 9.85 7.90
N GLY A 128 -13.21 9.54 9.06
CA GLY A 128 -14.21 8.50 9.23
C GLY A 128 -13.59 7.11 9.28
N ARG A 129 -14.39 6.11 8.96
CA ARG A 129 -13.93 4.73 8.98
C ARG A 129 -12.92 4.50 7.87
N THR A 130 -11.71 4.25 8.27
CA THR A 130 -10.74 3.56 7.46
C THR A 130 -11.23 2.11 7.34
N ILE A 131 -11.26 1.58 6.15
CA ILE A 131 -11.62 0.20 5.93
C ILE A 131 -10.37 -0.60 6.21
N VAL A 132 -10.33 -1.24 7.38
CA VAL A 132 -9.20 -2.01 7.85
C VAL A 132 -9.65 -3.43 8.10
N HIS A 133 -8.85 -4.34 7.62
CA HIS A 133 -8.76 -5.66 8.20
C HIS A 133 -7.34 -5.85 8.73
N ALA A 134 -6.99 -5.15 9.79
CA ALA A 134 -5.60 -5.07 10.23
C ALA A 134 -5.29 -5.85 11.50
N LEU A 135 -6.22 -6.50 12.14
CA LEU A 135 -5.99 -7.27 13.36
C LEU A 135 -7.04 -8.36 13.47
N GLU A 136 -6.65 -9.47 14.02
CA GLU A 136 -7.41 -10.70 14.23
C GLU A 136 -8.92 -10.49 14.38
N GLY A 137 -9.67 -10.82 13.33
CA GLY A 137 -11.10 -11.08 13.39
C GLY A 137 -12.05 -9.93 13.06
N ALA A 138 -11.62 -8.70 12.89
CA ALA A 138 -12.54 -7.59 12.63
C ALA A 138 -12.58 -7.18 11.15
N MET A 139 -13.57 -7.65 10.42
CA MET A 139 -13.88 -7.16 9.07
C MET A 139 -14.89 -6.02 9.11
N ASN A 140 -14.50 -4.86 8.58
CA ASN A 140 -15.39 -3.72 8.41
C ASN A 140 -15.88 -3.50 6.96
N LEU A 141 -15.59 -4.46 6.06
CA LEU A 141 -16.09 -4.41 4.69
C LEU A 141 -17.53 -4.92 4.61
N ARG A 142 -18.42 -4.08 4.09
CA ARG A 142 -19.73 -4.52 3.64
C ARG A 142 -19.61 -4.90 2.16
N GLY A 143 -19.33 -6.17 1.88
CA GLY A 143 -19.12 -6.68 0.52
C GLY A 143 -17.66 -7.03 0.24
N ASP A 144 -17.41 -7.58 -0.96
CA ASP A 144 -16.10 -8.09 -1.36
C ASP A 144 -15.17 -7.00 -1.89
N VAL A 145 -15.74 -5.93 -2.48
CA VAL A 145 -15.01 -4.79 -3.05
C VAL A 145 -15.70 -3.50 -2.65
N VAL A 146 -14.95 -2.53 -2.16
CA VAL A 146 -15.47 -1.22 -1.73
C VAL A 146 -14.64 -0.10 -2.32
N GLU A 147 -15.30 0.90 -2.94
CA GLU A 147 -14.63 2.08 -3.45
C GLU A 147 -14.09 2.95 -2.30
N VAL A 148 -12.85 3.43 -2.48
CA VAL A 148 -12.15 4.32 -1.55
C VAL A 148 -11.61 5.56 -2.27
N ALA A 149 -11.47 6.65 -1.52
CA ALA A 149 -10.84 7.86 -2.03
C ALA A 149 -9.32 7.71 -2.16
N ALA A 150 -8.73 6.92 -1.26
CA ALA A 150 -7.32 6.56 -1.30
C ALA A 150 -7.10 5.17 -0.70
N VAL A 151 -6.23 4.39 -1.34
CA VAL A 151 -5.72 3.11 -0.84
C VAL A 151 -4.51 3.38 0.03
N ASP A 152 -4.33 2.61 1.10
CA ASP A 152 -3.16 2.69 1.98
C ASP A 152 -1.99 1.90 1.41
N GLY A 153 -0.79 2.38 1.67
CA GLY A 153 0.45 1.82 1.16
C GLY A 153 0.77 0.40 1.61
N VAL A 154 0.03 -0.16 2.57
CA VAL A 154 0.23 -1.54 3.04
C VAL A 154 0.17 -2.56 1.89
N CYS A 155 -0.73 -2.34 0.94
CA CYS A 155 -0.82 -3.13 -0.28
C CYS A 155 -1.46 -2.30 -1.41
N LEU A 156 -0.76 -2.18 -2.54
CA LEU A 156 -1.19 -1.43 -3.72
C LEU A 156 -1.04 -2.32 -4.96
N ALA A 157 -2.14 -2.69 -5.60
CA ALA A 157 -2.16 -3.49 -6.82
C ALA A 157 -2.75 -2.68 -7.98
N LEU A 158 -2.05 -2.64 -9.12
CA LEU A 158 -2.49 -1.91 -10.31
C LEU A 158 -1.80 -2.45 -11.58
N HIS A 159 -2.37 -2.14 -12.72
CA HIS A 159 -1.69 -2.42 -13.98
C HIS A 159 -0.44 -1.53 -14.13
N ARG A 160 0.63 -2.09 -14.69
CA ARG A 160 1.87 -1.37 -15.02
C ARG A 160 1.60 -0.11 -15.83
N ARG A 161 0.69 -0.17 -16.81
CA ARG A 161 0.29 1.00 -17.62
C ARG A 161 -0.33 2.11 -16.77
N THR A 162 -1.12 1.77 -15.76
CA THR A 162 -1.73 2.74 -14.85
C THR A 162 -0.68 3.43 -13.97
N LEU A 163 0.30 2.66 -13.46
CA LEU A 163 1.44 3.22 -12.72
C LEU A 163 2.26 4.16 -13.62
N ALA A 164 2.55 3.75 -14.85
CA ALA A 164 3.29 4.57 -15.81
C ALA A 164 2.56 5.86 -16.15
N ALA A 165 1.23 5.81 -16.38
CA ALA A 165 0.41 6.99 -16.63
C ALA A 165 0.30 7.93 -15.40
N ALA A 166 0.44 7.38 -14.19
CA ALA A 166 0.54 8.17 -12.95
C ALA A 166 1.94 8.80 -12.73
N GLY A 167 2.94 8.43 -13.55
CA GLY A 167 4.32 8.90 -13.43
C GLY A 167 5.16 8.12 -12.42
N GLY A 168 4.71 6.92 -11.99
CA GLY A 168 5.34 6.14 -10.94
C GLY A 168 5.02 6.67 -9.53
N PHE A 169 5.83 6.28 -8.55
CA PHE A 169 5.77 6.85 -7.20
C PHE A 169 6.58 8.14 -7.14
N ASP A 170 5.92 9.27 -6.81
CA ASP A 170 6.54 10.59 -6.77
C ASP A 170 7.58 10.70 -5.65
N GLN A 171 8.86 10.73 -6.03
CA GLN A 171 10.00 10.85 -5.11
C GLN A 171 10.05 12.20 -4.38
N GLY A 172 9.32 13.19 -4.83
CA GLY A 172 9.17 14.49 -4.15
C GLY A 172 8.49 14.42 -2.79
N TYR A 173 7.89 13.25 -2.45
CA TYR A 173 7.38 12.97 -1.10
C TYR A 173 8.45 12.53 -0.10
N GLY A 174 9.70 12.39 -0.52
CA GLY A 174 10.82 12.03 0.34
C GLY A 174 10.90 10.53 0.61
N PHE A 175 11.04 10.15 1.89
CA PHE A 175 11.48 8.81 2.25
C PHE A 175 10.34 7.79 2.39
N PHE A 176 9.20 8.16 3.07
CA PHE A 176 8.19 7.18 3.49
C PHE A 176 6.74 7.61 3.31
N HIS A 177 6.42 8.90 3.30
CA HIS A 177 5.05 9.35 3.53
C HIS A 177 4.37 9.89 2.26
N GLY A 178 3.06 9.69 2.15
CA GLY A 178 2.21 10.37 1.18
C GLY A 178 2.14 9.76 -0.21
N TYR A 179 3.05 8.85 -0.56
CA TYR A 179 3.11 8.20 -1.87
C TYR A 179 1.85 7.41 -2.23
N ASP A 180 1.20 6.83 -1.24
CA ASP A 180 -0.04 6.06 -1.35
C ASP A 180 -1.23 6.94 -1.74
N ARG A 181 -1.38 8.08 -1.06
CA ARG A 181 -2.40 9.09 -1.37
C ARG A 181 -2.15 9.72 -2.73
N GLU A 182 -0.90 10.07 -2.98
CA GLU A 182 -0.48 10.64 -4.26
C GLU A 182 -0.84 9.73 -5.41
N LEU A 183 -0.42 8.45 -5.35
CA LEU A 183 -0.75 7.46 -6.38
C LEU A 183 -2.26 7.29 -6.53
N SER A 184 -3.01 7.21 -5.42
CA SER A 184 -4.46 7.07 -5.45
C SER A 184 -5.14 8.23 -6.17
N PHE A 185 -4.71 9.47 -5.91
CA PHE A 185 -5.26 10.65 -6.56
C PHE A 185 -4.80 10.77 -8.02
N ALA A 186 -3.57 10.41 -8.34
CA ALA A 186 -3.06 10.37 -9.70
C ALA A 186 -3.81 9.32 -10.56
N VAL A 187 -4.17 8.18 -10.00
CA VAL A 187 -5.02 7.18 -10.66
C VAL A 187 -6.44 7.71 -10.86
N ARG A 188 -7.01 8.38 -9.87
CA ARG A 188 -8.35 8.97 -9.98
C ARG A 188 -8.41 10.16 -10.94
N GLU A 189 -7.30 10.85 -11.15
CA GLU A 189 -7.20 11.92 -12.17
C GLU A 189 -7.29 11.37 -13.59
N GLN A 190 -6.94 10.09 -13.79
CA GLN A 190 -7.13 9.36 -15.04
C GLN A 190 -8.60 8.91 -15.28
N GLY A 191 -9.54 9.27 -14.38
CA GLY A 191 -10.94 8.84 -14.44
C GLY A 191 -11.19 7.44 -13.88
N LEU A 192 -10.18 6.79 -13.29
CA LEU A 192 -10.27 5.45 -12.73
C LEU A 192 -10.64 5.49 -11.24
N ARG A 193 -11.22 4.39 -10.74
CA ARG A 193 -11.58 4.22 -9.33
C ARG A 193 -10.46 3.54 -8.56
N CYS A 194 -10.38 3.84 -7.27
CA CYS A 194 -9.59 3.12 -6.29
C CYS A 194 -10.52 2.26 -5.44
N VAL A 195 -10.14 0.99 -5.20
CA VAL A 195 -10.96 0.05 -4.43
C VAL A 195 -10.13 -0.67 -3.38
N VAL A 196 -10.79 -1.21 -2.36
CA VAL A 196 -10.22 -2.18 -1.44
C VAL A 196 -11.00 -3.47 -1.51
N VAL A 197 -10.30 -4.60 -1.45
CA VAL A 197 -10.88 -5.93 -1.46
C VAL A 197 -10.90 -6.52 -0.07
N ASN A 198 -11.89 -7.39 0.15
CA ASN A 198 -12.05 -8.10 1.39
C ASN A 198 -11.13 -9.34 1.43
N ALA A 199 -9.90 -9.16 1.88
CA ALA A 199 -8.96 -10.24 2.12
C ALA A 199 -8.29 -10.07 3.49
N PRO A 200 -8.39 -11.07 4.38
CA PRO A 200 -7.78 -11.03 5.71
C PRO A 200 -6.26 -10.92 5.67
N PHE A 201 -5.71 -10.01 6.47
CA PHE A 201 -4.28 -9.81 6.65
C PHE A 201 -3.97 -9.26 8.03
N VAL A 202 -2.72 -9.39 8.46
CA VAL A 202 -2.18 -8.73 9.66
C VAL A 202 -1.10 -7.75 9.22
N HIS A 203 -1.20 -6.49 9.64
CA HIS A 203 -0.17 -5.49 9.44
C HIS A 203 0.41 -5.11 10.81
N ARG A 204 1.66 -5.46 11.04
CA ARG A 204 2.34 -5.22 12.33
C ARG A 204 2.63 -3.75 12.57
N GLY A 205 2.82 -2.99 11.49
CA GLY A 205 3.09 -1.55 11.51
C GLY A 205 4.47 -1.18 12.04
N GLY A 206 5.01 -0.08 11.51
CA GLY A 206 6.26 0.50 12.01
C GLY A 206 7.55 -0.22 11.63
N GLY A 207 7.47 -1.35 10.91
CA GLY A 207 8.61 -2.21 10.64
C GLY A 207 9.85 -1.48 10.14
N THR A 208 9.75 -0.80 9.02
CA THR A 208 10.91 -0.16 8.37
C THR A 208 11.31 1.17 9.04
N ARG A 209 10.34 1.94 9.57
CA ARG A 209 10.61 3.27 10.15
C ARG A 209 11.32 3.21 11.49
N THR A 210 11.15 2.11 12.22
CA THR A 210 11.72 1.92 13.56
C THR A 210 12.98 1.06 13.54
N ALA A 211 13.39 0.57 12.35
CA ALA A 211 14.51 -0.33 12.18
C ALA A 211 15.82 0.40 11.87
N GLY A 212 16.93 -0.20 12.28
CA GLY A 212 18.29 0.20 11.90
C GLY A 212 19.00 1.10 12.90
N ASP A 213 20.26 1.41 12.59
CA ASP A 213 21.16 2.17 13.47
C ASP A 213 20.76 3.65 13.59
N ALA A 214 19.92 4.14 12.67
CA ALA A 214 19.33 5.47 12.71
C ALA A 214 17.83 5.39 12.42
N PRO A 215 17.01 4.88 13.36
CA PRO A 215 15.57 4.89 13.18
C PRO A 215 15.09 6.33 13.00
N LEU A 216 14.10 6.52 12.12
CA LEU A 216 13.43 7.81 12.00
C LEU A 216 12.74 8.09 13.34
N ARG A 217 13.40 8.90 14.17
CA ARG A 217 12.88 9.24 15.50
C ARG A 217 11.81 10.32 15.38
N PRO A 218 10.78 10.32 16.21
CA PRO A 218 10.08 11.55 16.50
C PRO A 218 11.10 12.59 17.03
N PRO A 219 11.15 13.84 16.56
CA PRO A 219 10.16 14.53 15.73
C PRO A 219 10.35 14.42 14.21
N ALA A 220 11.47 13.89 13.68
CA ALA A 220 11.77 13.88 12.25
C ALA A 220 10.71 13.12 11.40
N ASP A 221 10.21 11.99 11.88
CA ASP A 221 9.11 11.26 11.20
C ASP A 221 7.84 12.11 11.14
N LEU A 222 7.51 12.81 12.22
CA LEU A 222 6.33 13.69 12.28
C LEU A 222 6.46 14.89 11.34
N GLU A 223 7.66 15.46 11.23
CA GLU A 223 7.94 16.56 10.32
C GLU A 223 7.81 16.12 8.87
N GLN A 224 8.43 15.01 8.48
CA GLN A 224 8.28 14.44 7.13
C GLN A 224 6.80 14.15 6.80
N ARG A 225 6.05 13.59 7.74
CA ARG A 225 4.63 13.33 7.57
C ARG A 225 3.83 14.62 7.38
N ARG A 226 4.15 15.69 8.14
CA ARG A 226 3.50 17.00 7.97
C ARG A 226 3.83 17.61 6.60
N ALA A 227 5.08 17.58 6.18
CA ALA A 227 5.52 18.06 4.88
C ALA A 227 4.84 17.30 3.73
N ALA A 228 4.77 15.97 3.81
CA ALA A 228 4.07 15.14 2.84
C ALA A 228 2.57 15.47 2.75
N LEU A 229 1.90 15.65 3.88
CA LEU A 229 0.49 16.06 3.91
C LEU A 229 0.27 17.44 3.31
N ALA A 230 1.14 18.41 3.63
CA ALA A 230 1.07 19.75 3.08
C ALA A 230 1.27 19.76 1.55
N ARG A 231 2.27 19.01 1.06
CA ARG A 231 2.51 18.82 -0.39
C ARG A 231 1.30 18.22 -1.07
N PHE A 232 0.74 17.15 -0.52
CA PHE A 232 -0.45 16.48 -1.05
C PHE A 232 -1.65 17.44 -1.11
N ALA A 233 -1.95 18.13 0.00
CA ALA A 233 -3.08 19.06 0.07
C ALA A 233 -2.94 20.22 -0.91
N ALA A 234 -1.73 20.74 -1.11
CA ALA A 234 -1.45 21.80 -2.08
C ALA A 234 -1.67 21.31 -3.53
N ARG A 235 -1.11 20.14 -3.88
CA ARG A 235 -1.22 19.59 -5.23
C ARG A 235 -2.65 19.23 -5.59
N TRP A 236 -3.39 18.60 -4.67
CA TRP A 236 -4.74 18.08 -4.92
C TRP A 236 -5.87 18.95 -4.38
N ARG A 237 -5.59 20.24 -4.11
CA ARG A 237 -6.61 21.17 -3.56
C ARG A 237 -7.91 21.21 -4.36
N HIS A 238 -7.85 21.00 -5.69
CA HIS A 238 -8.99 21.01 -6.60
C HIS A 238 -9.85 19.73 -6.49
N ARG A 239 -9.30 18.65 -5.92
CA ARG A 239 -9.98 17.36 -5.66
C ARG A 239 -10.34 17.16 -4.18
N LEU A 240 -9.92 18.07 -3.31
CA LEU A 240 -10.15 17.99 -1.88
C LEU A 240 -11.24 18.98 -1.41
N PRO A 241 -12.10 18.59 -0.45
CA PRO A 241 -12.18 17.28 0.18
C PRO A 241 -12.73 16.21 -0.76
N SER A 242 -12.30 14.97 -0.61
CA SER A 242 -12.80 13.84 -1.40
C SER A 242 -13.67 12.92 -0.54
N ASP A 243 -14.83 12.51 -1.06
CA ASP A 243 -15.76 11.60 -0.41
C ASP A 243 -16.42 10.73 -1.48
N VAL A 244 -16.10 9.44 -1.48
CA VAL A 244 -16.62 8.45 -2.45
C VAL A 244 -17.87 7.71 -1.94
N ARG A 245 -18.38 8.08 -0.77
CA ARG A 245 -19.58 7.46 -0.21
C ARG A 245 -20.84 7.87 -0.99
N GLY A 246 -21.75 6.93 -1.13
CA GLY A 246 -23.04 7.20 -1.75
C GLY A 246 -23.92 8.17 -0.94
N THR A 247 -24.91 8.78 -1.58
CA THR A 247 -25.81 9.78 -0.97
C THR A 247 -26.54 9.22 0.26
N ARG A 248 -26.97 7.96 0.22
CA ARG A 248 -27.65 7.30 1.36
C ARG A 248 -26.74 7.19 2.59
N GLU A 249 -25.47 6.83 2.41
CA GLU A 249 -24.52 6.72 3.51
C GLU A 249 -24.19 8.09 4.11
N ARG A 250 -24.04 9.10 3.26
CA ARG A 250 -23.81 10.49 3.72
C ARG A 250 -24.97 11.01 4.54
N LEU A 251 -26.22 10.72 4.11
CA LEU A 251 -27.42 11.08 4.84
C LEU A 251 -27.52 10.35 6.18
N ALA A 252 -27.24 9.04 6.22
CA ALA A 252 -27.25 8.26 7.45
C ALA A 252 -26.24 8.81 8.48
N ASP A 253 -25.02 9.12 8.05
CA ASP A 253 -24.00 9.72 8.93
C ASP A 253 -24.41 11.10 9.44
N TRP A 254 -25.06 11.90 8.61
CA TRP A 254 -25.59 13.21 9.00
C TRP A 254 -26.68 13.09 10.04
N LEU A 255 -27.64 12.16 9.89
CA LEU A 255 -28.70 11.90 10.86
C LEU A 255 -28.14 11.45 12.21
N VAL A 256 -27.16 10.52 12.20
CA VAL A 256 -26.48 10.06 13.43
C VAL A 256 -25.73 11.21 14.13
N ALA A 257 -25.05 12.04 13.35
CA ALA A 257 -24.32 13.20 13.92
C ALA A 257 -25.26 14.25 14.53
N ARG A 258 -26.49 14.41 13.96
CA ARG A 258 -27.50 15.32 14.47
C ARG A 258 -28.18 14.78 15.75
N ALA A 259 -28.39 13.47 15.84
CA ALA A 259 -28.98 12.84 17.02
C ALA A 259 -28.06 12.80 18.25
N ARG A 260 -26.76 13.07 18.06
CA ARG A 260 -25.72 13.11 19.13
C ARG A 260 -25.43 14.53 19.65
N ARG A 261 -26.08 15.54 19.11
CA ARG A 261 -26.04 16.95 19.56
C ARG A 261 -27.28 17.31 20.37
#